data_a3a15cab8257fb9a7dfafb1b2e11c564
#
_entry.id   a3a15cab8257fb9a7dfafb1b2e11c564
#
_cell.length_a   1.000
_cell.length_b   1.000
_cell.length_c   1.000
_cell.angle_alpha   90.00
_cell.angle_beta   90.00
_cell.angle_gamma   90.00
#
_symmetry.space_group_name_H-M   'P 1'
#
loop_
_entity.id
_entity.type
_entity.pdbx_description
1 polymer ?
#
loop_
_entity_poly.entity_id
_entity_poly.type
_entity_poly.pdbx_seq_one_letter_code
_entity_poly.pdbx_strand_id
1 'polypeptide(L)'
;MPIQALCTVAEAVKLNAFAFSLTLDVGEELAGQVSCGQFIHIKCGHSRLLRRPISICDWMGDTLRVVFEVRGEGTEWLSRRKAGDKLDVLGPLGRGFDVSGKKLLVVGGGIGVPPLLGCAKYAASRGGEVHACLGFRDEGHLLLTGDFAEYCRCLHVISDDGSTGRKGFVTELVEEFLPAEACAGDACTACCGAPARPVILACGPRPMLKGVAALAERYGVPCQVSLEERMGCGVGACLVCACKTADGRMKHVCKDGPVFDSREVDWND
;
A
#
# COMPACT_ATOMS: atom_id res chain seq x y z
N MET A 1 21.08 3.06 1.78
CA MET A 1 21.28 1.89 0.87
C MET A 1 20.51 0.72 1.46
N PRO A 2 19.96 -0.20 0.64
CA PRO A 2 19.26 -1.38 1.19
C PRO A 2 20.17 -2.18 2.13
N ILE A 3 19.61 -2.63 3.25
CA ILE A 3 20.33 -3.44 4.25
C ILE A 3 19.90 -4.89 4.06
N GLN A 4 20.85 -5.81 4.08
CA GLN A 4 20.57 -7.23 4.20
C GLN A 4 20.77 -7.66 5.65
N ALA A 5 19.72 -8.17 6.29
CA ALA A 5 19.75 -8.57 7.69
C ALA A 5 19.08 -9.93 7.90
N LEU A 6 19.52 -10.63 8.93
CA LEU A 6 18.85 -11.83 9.44
C LEU A 6 17.91 -11.42 10.57
N CYS A 7 16.63 -11.28 10.22
CA CYS A 7 15.59 -10.78 11.11
C CYS A 7 14.89 -11.91 11.86
N THR A 8 14.39 -11.63 13.05
CA THR A 8 13.62 -12.60 13.84
C THR A 8 12.12 -12.36 13.65
N VAL A 9 11.36 -13.41 13.44
CA VAL A 9 9.88 -13.33 13.53
C VAL A 9 9.52 -13.14 15.00
N ALA A 10 9.02 -11.96 15.35
CA ALA A 10 8.53 -11.65 16.69
C ALA A 10 7.12 -12.22 16.88
N GLU A 11 6.28 -12.09 15.85
CA GLU A 11 4.90 -12.56 15.88
C GLU A 11 4.47 -13.06 14.51
N ALA A 12 3.61 -14.08 14.48
CA ALA A 12 2.99 -14.62 13.27
C ALA A 12 1.50 -14.84 13.52
N VAL A 13 0.64 -14.16 12.73
CA VAL A 13 -0.82 -14.20 12.87
C VAL A 13 -1.47 -14.56 11.55
N LYS A 14 -2.41 -15.49 11.58
CA LYS A 14 -3.32 -15.73 10.46
C LYS A 14 -4.49 -14.76 10.58
N LEU A 15 -4.61 -13.82 9.64
CA LEU A 15 -5.64 -12.76 9.67
C LEU A 15 -7.00 -13.27 9.19
N ASN A 16 -6.99 -14.07 8.12
CA ASN A 16 -8.19 -14.73 7.57
C ASN A 16 -7.80 -16.02 6.84
N ALA A 17 -8.68 -16.62 6.05
CA ALA A 17 -8.39 -17.85 5.32
C ALA A 17 -7.20 -17.74 4.34
N PHE A 18 -6.90 -16.55 3.85
CA PHE A 18 -5.99 -16.30 2.73
C PHE A 18 -4.74 -15.51 3.13
N ALA A 19 -4.84 -14.66 4.16
CA ALA A 19 -3.83 -13.67 4.52
C ALA A 19 -3.17 -13.93 5.89
N PHE A 20 -1.89 -13.62 5.96
CA PHE A 20 -1.01 -13.76 7.12
C PHE A 20 -0.27 -12.47 7.41
N SER A 21 -0.04 -12.20 8.68
CA SER A 21 0.79 -11.12 9.19
C SER A 21 2.03 -11.68 9.87
N LEU A 22 3.18 -11.11 9.57
CA LEU A 22 4.42 -11.35 10.31
C LEU A 22 4.93 -10.02 10.85
N THR A 23 5.23 -9.97 12.15
CA THR A 23 6.01 -8.89 12.76
C THR A 23 7.46 -9.36 12.88
N LEU A 24 8.37 -8.60 12.31
CA LEU A 24 9.80 -8.93 12.24
C LEU A 24 10.57 -7.93 13.10
N ASP A 25 11.40 -8.43 14.00
CA ASP A 25 12.48 -7.66 14.62
C ASP A 25 13.59 -7.51 13.58
N VAL A 26 13.79 -6.30 13.09
CA VAL A 26 14.73 -5.97 12.01
C VAL A 26 15.87 -5.09 12.48
N GLY A 27 15.83 -4.65 13.74
CA GLY A 27 16.77 -3.73 14.34
C GLY A 27 16.56 -2.25 13.93
N GLU A 28 17.07 -1.35 14.75
CA GLU A 28 16.89 0.11 14.59
C GLU A 28 17.42 0.65 13.26
N GLU A 29 18.53 0.10 12.75
CA GLU A 29 19.17 0.59 11.52
C GLU A 29 18.27 0.40 10.30
N LEU A 30 17.62 -0.76 10.15
CA LEU A 30 16.73 -1.02 9.03
C LEU A 30 15.38 -0.33 9.24
N ALA A 31 14.80 -0.42 10.43
CA ALA A 31 13.52 0.20 10.75
C ALA A 31 13.57 1.72 10.60
N GLY A 32 14.66 2.37 11.00
CA GLY A 32 14.84 3.83 10.90
C GLY A 32 14.94 4.35 9.45
N GLN A 33 15.14 3.49 8.46
CA GLN A 33 15.17 3.86 7.04
C GLN A 33 13.83 3.65 6.33
N VAL A 34 12.82 3.13 7.02
CA VAL A 34 11.52 2.81 6.40
C VAL A 34 10.73 4.09 6.11
N SER A 35 10.11 4.09 4.94
CA SER A 35 9.13 5.11 4.52
C SER A 35 7.83 4.44 4.04
N CYS A 36 6.74 5.18 4.13
CA CYS A 36 5.41 4.73 3.74
C CYS A 36 5.38 4.12 2.33
N GLY A 37 4.84 2.92 2.16
CA GLY A 37 4.67 2.28 0.84
C GLY A 37 5.90 1.59 0.27
N GLN A 38 7.00 1.51 1.01
CA GLN A 38 8.16 0.67 0.66
C GLN A 38 7.87 -0.81 0.91
N PHE A 39 8.77 -1.66 0.45
CA PHE A 39 8.69 -3.11 0.58
C PHE A 39 10.03 -3.72 1.02
N ILE A 40 10.00 -4.98 1.39
CA ILE A 40 11.19 -5.80 1.67
C ILE A 40 11.19 -7.03 0.78
N HIS A 41 12.38 -7.57 0.52
CA HIS A 41 12.59 -8.84 -0.15
C HIS A 41 12.96 -9.92 0.84
N ILE A 42 12.13 -10.95 1.00
CA ILE A 42 12.33 -12.05 1.94
C ILE A 42 12.80 -13.31 1.20
N LYS A 43 13.87 -13.94 1.68
CA LYS A 43 14.35 -15.24 1.18
C LYS A 43 13.48 -16.35 1.76
N CYS A 44 12.84 -17.12 0.88
CA CYS A 44 11.90 -18.18 1.27
C CYS A 44 12.53 -19.56 1.13
N GLY A 45 13.21 -20.00 2.18
CA GLY A 45 13.89 -21.30 2.21
C GLY A 45 15.21 -21.34 1.41
N HIS A 46 15.91 -22.49 1.47
CA HIS A 46 17.23 -22.66 0.84
C HIS A 46 17.14 -23.03 -0.65
N SER A 47 16.09 -23.73 -1.06
CA SER A 47 15.92 -24.24 -2.42
C SER A 47 15.32 -23.24 -3.42
N ARG A 48 14.93 -22.04 -2.96
CA ARG A 48 14.24 -21.05 -3.80
C ARG A 48 15.20 -19.94 -4.20
N LEU A 49 15.37 -19.78 -5.52
CA LEU A 49 16.29 -18.81 -6.09
C LEU A 49 15.89 -17.37 -5.78
N LEU A 50 14.61 -17.02 -6.01
CA LEU A 50 14.14 -15.64 -5.90
C LEU A 50 13.58 -15.34 -4.51
N ARG A 51 13.89 -14.17 -3.99
CA ARG A 51 13.23 -13.55 -2.84
C ARG A 51 11.77 -13.18 -3.18
N ARG A 52 10.94 -12.98 -2.18
CA ARG A 52 9.56 -12.50 -2.35
C ARG A 52 9.47 -11.04 -1.91
N PRO A 53 9.02 -10.14 -2.82
CA PRO A 53 8.71 -8.78 -2.46
C PRO A 53 7.43 -8.77 -1.63
N ILE A 54 7.50 -8.21 -0.43
CA ILE A 54 6.35 -8.02 0.44
C ILE A 54 6.36 -6.59 0.92
N SER A 55 5.25 -5.88 0.72
CA SER A 55 5.10 -4.50 1.14
C SER A 55 5.12 -4.38 2.66
N ILE A 56 5.73 -3.32 3.17
CA ILE A 56 5.71 -2.97 4.58
C ILE A 56 4.31 -2.44 4.90
N CYS A 57 3.64 -3.08 5.86
CA CYS A 57 2.32 -2.70 6.33
C CYS A 57 2.41 -1.58 7.38
N ASP A 58 3.28 -1.76 8.36
CA ASP A 58 3.51 -0.84 9.46
C ASP A 58 4.92 -1.05 10.05
N TRP A 59 5.41 -0.08 10.83
CA TRP A 59 6.66 -0.20 11.55
C TRP A 59 6.60 0.60 12.86
N MET A 60 7.29 0.12 13.87
CA MET A 60 7.39 0.78 15.16
C MET A 60 8.69 0.36 15.89
N GLY A 61 9.48 1.34 16.33
CA GLY A 61 10.77 1.08 16.98
C GLY A 61 11.69 0.32 16.02
N ASP A 62 12.08 -0.90 16.41
CA ASP A 62 12.95 -1.81 15.68
C ASP A 62 12.21 -2.91 14.91
N THR A 63 10.88 -2.82 14.84
CA THR A 63 10.03 -3.85 14.22
C THR A 63 9.36 -3.39 12.93
N LEU A 64 9.14 -4.34 12.01
CA LEU A 64 8.32 -4.22 10.81
C LEU A 64 7.18 -5.22 10.83
N ARG A 65 5.98 -4.77 10.46
CA ARG A 65 4.84 -5.63 10.15
C ARG A 65 4.67 -5.76 8.65
N VAL A 66 4.57 -6.98 8.16
CA VAL A 66 4.24 -7.30 6.77
C VAL A 66 2.99 -8.16 6.73
N VAL A 67 2.15 -7.94 5.70
CA VAL A 67 0.94 -8.73 5.47
C VAL A 67 0.96 -9.23 4.04
N PHE A 68 0.64 -10.50 3.84
CA PHE A 68 0.68 -11.15 2.54
C PHE A 68 -0.38 -12.25 2.39
N GLU A 69 -0.77 -12.52 1.15
CA GLU A 69 -1.58 -13.67 0.77
C GLU A 69 -0.71 -14.84 0.32
N VAL A 70 -1.22 -16.06 0.50
CA VAL A 70 -0.59 -17.26 -0.06
C VAL A 70 -0.96 -17.37 -1.54
N ARG A 71 -0.01 -17.03 -2.42
CA ARG A 71 -0.17 -17.08 -3.88
C ARG A 71 0.74 -18.09 -4.57
N GLY A 72 1.61 -18.75 -3.83
CA GLY A 72 2.55 -19.73 -4.35
C GLY A 72 3.48 -20.24 -3.28
N GLU A 73 4.36 -21.15 -3.63
CA GLU A 73 5.22 -21.89 -2.70
C GLU A 73 6.06 -20.99 -1.76
N GLY A 74 6.52 -19.80 -2.22
CA GLY A 74 7.30 -18.90 -1.37
C GLY A 74 6.47 -18.28 -0.27
N THR A 75 5.28 -17.76 -0.59
CA THR A 75 4.35 -17.22 0.40
C THR A 75 3.70 -18.31 1.26
N GLU A 76 3.54 -19.51 0.71
CA GLU A 76 3.14 -20.70 1.50
C GLU A 76 4.22 -21.07 2.52
N TRP A 77 5.50 -21.02 2.13
CA TRP A 77 6.59 -21.22 3.07
C TRP A 77 6.59 -20.14 4.17
N LEU A 78 6.37 -18.87 3.81
CA LEU A 78 6.27 -17.77 4.77
C LEU A 78 5.10 -17.95 5.74
N SER A 79 3.94 -18.41 5.27
CA SER A 79 2.73 -18.61 6.12
C SER A 79 2.91 -19.65 7.23
N ARG A 80 3.96 -20.47 7.13
CA ARG A 80 4.30 -21.49 8.14
C ARG A 80 5.33 -21.00 9.16
N ARG A 81 5.77 -19.74 9.07
CA ARG A 81 6.75 -19.16 10.01
C ARG A 81 6.08 -18.92 11.36
N LYS A 82 6.91 -19.03 12.41
CA LYS A 82 6.49 -18.86 13.80
C LYS A 82 7.44 -17.90 14.51
N ALA A 83 6.98 -17.36 15.64
CA ALA A 83 7.83 -16.58 16.52
C ALA A 83 9.14 -17.33 16.83
N GLY A 84 10.27 -16.62 16.75
CA GLY A 84 11.62 -17.16 16.90
C GLY A 84 12.30 -17.62 15.60
N ASP A 85 11.55 -17.84 14.49
CA ASP A 85 12.13 -18.15 13.18
C ASP A 85 13.01 -17.01 12.68
N LYS A 86 14.06 -17.33 11.92
CA LYS A 86 14.94 -16.34 11.29
C LYS A 86 14.63 -16.22 9.79
N LEU A 87 14.55 -14.98 9.31
CA LEU A 87 14.33 -14.64 7.91
C LEU A 87 15.46 -13.77 7.37
N ASP A 88 16.02 -14.15 6.23
CA ASP A 88 16.98 -13.30 5.50
C ASP A 88 16.16 -12.27 4.70
N VAL A 89 16.27 -11.01 5.10
CA VAL A 89 15.53 -9.84 4.59
C VAL A 89 16.49 -8.88 3.92
N LEU A 90 16.11 -8.36 2.75
CA LEU A 90 16.77 -7.25 2.08
C LEU A 90 15.79 -6.08 2.02
N GLY A 91 16.14 -4.94 2.57
CA GLY A 91 15.27 -3.75 2.57
C GLY A 91 15.80 -2.58 3.41
N PRO A 92 15.01 -1.51 3.57
CA PRO A 92 13.80 -1.22 2.80
C PRO A 92 14.12 -0.92 1.34
N LEU A 93 13.17 -1.20 0.45
CA LEU A 93 13.33 -1.11 -1.00
C LEU A 93 12.27 -0.21 -1.63
N GLY A 94 12.64 0.41 -2.76
CA GLY A 94 11.75 1.23 -3.56
C GLY A 94 11.52 2.63 -3.00
N ARG A 95 10.72 3.40 -3.75
CA ARG A 95 10.24 4.74 -3.39
C ARG A 95 8.86 4.62 -2.76
N GLY A 96 8.66 5.29 -1.64
CA GLY A 96 7.40 5.31 -0.93
C GLY A 96 6.45 6.43 -1.36
N PHE A 97 5.29 6.50 -0.69
CA PHE A 97 4.32 7.57 -0.82
C PHE A 97 4.82 8.87 -0.17
N ASP A 98 4.54 9.99 -0.82
CA ASP A 98 4.60 11.29 -0.17
C ASP A 98 3.29 11.50 0.62
N VAL A 99 3.42 11.51 1.93
CA VAL A 99 2.32 11.68 2.90
C VAL A 99 2.34 13.07 3.56
N SER A 100 3.00 14.05 2.95
CA SER A 100 3.11 15.41 3.47
C SER A 100 1.80 16.21 3.36
N GLY A 101 0.81 15.72 2.62
CA GLY A 101 -0.51 16.34 2.47
C GLY A 101 -1.25 16.44 3.79
N LYS A 102 -1.93 17.59 4.04
CA LYS A 102 -2.76 17.78 5.24
C LYS A 102 -4.03 16.93 5.24
N LYS A 103 -4.50 16.52 4.07
CA LYS A 103 -5.68 15.68 3.89
C LYS A 103 -5.36 14.56 2.92
N LEU A 104 -5.56 13.33 3.34
CA LEU A 104 -5.30 12.14 2.55
C LEU A 104 -6.57 11.34 2.33
N LEU A 105 -6.77 10.86 1.10
CA LEU A 105 -7.71 9.82 0.76
C LEU A 105 -6.94 8.53 0.44
N VAL A 106 -6.99 7.59 1.35
CA VAL A 106 -6.37 6.28 1.20
C VAL A 106 -7.34 5.34 0.49
N VAL A 107 -6.93 4.76 -0.65
CA VAL A 107 -7.78 3.88 -1.47
C VAL A 107 -7.11 2.52 -1.62
N GLY A 108 -7.65 1.52 -0.92
CA GLY A 108 -7.08 0.17 -0.87
C GLY A 108 -7.98 -0.88 -1.51
N GLY A 109 -7.40 -1.85 -2.24
CA GLY A 109 -8.12 -3.00 -2.80
C GLY A 109 -7.46 -4.33 -2.43
N GLY A 110 -8.17 -5.21 -1.73
CA GLY A 110 -7.69 -6.53 -1.33
C GLY A 110 -6.34 -6.47 -0.61
N ILE A 111 -5.35 -7.22 -1.09
CA ILE A 111 -3.99 -7.23 -0.49
C ILE A 111 -3.21 -5.91 -0.69
N GLY A 112 -3.74 -4.97 -1.45
CA GLY A 112 -3.21 -3.60 -1.52
C GLY A 112 -3.58 -2.72 -0.32
N VAL A 113 -4.47 -3.15 0.56
CA VAL A 113 -4.86 -2.43 1.78
C VAL A 113 -3.72 -2.34 2.80
N PRO A 114 -3.01 -3.42 3.15
CA PRO A 114 -1.94 -3.39 4.16
C PRO A 114 -0.85 -2.32 3.95
N PRO A 115 -0.29 -2.10 2.74
CA PRO A 115 0.76 -1.08 2.53
C PRO A 115 0.35 0.34 2.88
N LEU A 116 -0.95 0.60 2.93
CA LEU A 116 -1.52 1.93 3.18
C LEU A 116 -1.75 2.21 4.67
N LEU A 117 -1.72 1.19 5.55
CA LEU A 117 -1.93 1.38 6.99
C LEU A 117 -0.85 2.25 7.61
N GLY A 118 0.43 1.96 7.33
CA GLY A 118 1.55 2.77 7.82
C GLY A 118 1.47 4.22 7.31
N CYS A 119 0.94 4.45 6.09
CA CYS A 119 0.69 5.79 5.56
C CYS A 119 -0.37 6.53 6.37
N ALA A 120 -1.50 5.87 6.65
CA ALA A 120 -2.60 6.43 7.43
C ALA A 120 -2.15 6.79 8.85
N LYS A 121 -1.48 5.86 9.52
CA LYS A 121 -0.92 6.02 10.87
C LYS A 121 0.10 7.16 10.94
N TYR A 122 1.06 7.19 10.02
CA TYR A 122 2.08 8.24 9.97
C TYR A 122 1.47 9.63 9.74
N ALA A 123 0.54 9.76 8.79
CA ALA A 123 -0.13 11.02 8.52
C ALA A 123 -0.97 11.50 9.72
N ALA A 124 -1.76 10.63 10.33
CA ALA A 124 -2.57 10.93 11.50
C ALA A 124 -1.71 11.38 12.70
N SER A 125 -0.57 10.71 12.94
CA SER A 125 0.36 11.09 14.02
C SER A 125 0.96 12.50 13.86
N ARG A 126 0.94 13.05 12.64
CA ARG A 126 1.41 14.40 12.32
C ARG A 126 0.26 15.42 12.20
N GLY A 127 -0.94 15.05 12.61
CA GLY A 127 -2.13 15.91 12.58
C GLY A 127 -2.78 16.03 11.21
N GLY A 128 -2.45 15.13 10.26
CA GLY A 128 -3.12 15.01 8.97
C GLY A 128 -4.54 14.42 9.11
N GLU A 129 -5.46 14.89 8.28
CA GLU A 129 -6.80 14.32 8.16
C GLU A 129 -6.76 13.16 7.18
N VAL A 130 -7.11 11.95 7.63
CA VAL A 130 -7.08 10.74 6.82
C VAL A 130 -8.48 10.18 6.64
N HIS A 131 -8.86 9.91 5.38
CA HIS A 131 -10.06 9.18 5.00
C HIS A 131 -9.63 7.91 4.27
N ALA A 132 -10.38 6.82 4.46
CA ALA A 132 -10.09 5.56 3.80
C ALA A 132 -11.31 4.99 3.07
N CYS A 133 -11.09 4.55 1.83
CA CYS A 133 -12.02 3.75 1.02
C CYS A 133 -11.36 2.40 0.76
N LEU A 134 -11.90 1.34 1.35
CA LEU A 134 -11.34 0.00 1.27
C LEU A 134 -12.31 -0.94 0.54
N GLY A 135 -11.83 -1.57 -0.52
CA GLY A 135 -12.58 -2.52 -1.34
C GLY A 135 -12.06 -3.95 -1.15
N PHE A 136 -12.98 -4.89 -1.01
CA PHE A 136 -12.67 -6.30 -0.87
C PHE A 136 -13.59 -7.14 -1.76
N ARG A 137 -13.20 -8.37 -2.04
CA ARG A 137 -14.00 -9.30 -2.79
C ARG A 137 -15.29 -9.69 -2.04
N ASP A 138 -15.15 -10.03 -0.76
CA ASP A 138 -16.20 -10.47 0.15
C ASP A 138 -15.76 -10.29 1.62
N GLU A 139 -16.65 -10.59 2.57
CA GLU A 139 -16.38 -10.49 4.01
C GLU A 139 -15.18 -11.34 4.46
N GLY A 140 -14.98 -12.52 3.86
CA GLY A 140 -13.86 -13.42 4.18
C GLY A 140 -12.48 -12.87 3.78
N HIS A 141 -12.44 -11.83 2.94
CA HIS A 141 -11.22 -11.17 2.48
C HIS A 141 -10.93 -9.84 3.19
N LEU A 142 -11.73 -9.48 4.20
CA LEU A 142 -11.47 -8.26 4.97
C LEU A 142 -10.09 -8.27 5.62
N LEU A 143 -9.39 -7.13 5.53
CA LEU A 143 -8.07 -6.93 6.11
C LEU A 143 -8.00 -5.59 6.83
N LEU A 144 -7.57 -5.59 8.09
CA LEU A 144 -7.11 -4.44 8.85
C LEU A 144 -8.14 -3.30 8.99
N THR A 145 -9.43 -3.56 8.80
CA THR A 145 -10.47 -2.53 8.92
C THR A 145 -10.52 -1.92 10.33
N GLY A 146 -10.30 -2.74 11.37
CA GLY A 146 -10.17 -2.27 12.75
C GLY A 146 -8.96 -1.35 12.95
N ASP A 147 -7.78 -1.77 12.41
CA ASP A 147 -6.57 -0.96 12.46
C ASP A 147 -6.77 0.41 11.78
N PHE A 148 -7.41 0.44 10.59
CA PHE A 148 -7.70 1.71 9.89
C PHE A 148 -8.66 2.62 10.63
N ALA A 149 -9.65 2.06 11.32
CA ALA A 149 -10.64 2.84 12.09
C ALA A 149 -10.00 3.68 13.20
N GLU A 150 -8.83 3.27 13.71
CA GLU A 150 -8.10 4.02 14.74
C GLU A 150 -7.45 5.31 14.23
N TYR A 151 -7.10 5.36 12.93
CA TYR A 151 -6.32 6.47 12.35
C TYR A 151 -7.09 7.30 11.34
N CYS A 152 -8.25 6.81 10.89
CA CYS A 152 -9.04 7.49 9.87
C CYS A 152 -10.22 8.24 10.48
N ARG A 153 -10.44 9.48 10.04
CA ARG A 153 -11.63 10.25 10.39
C ARG A 153 -12.91 9.59 9.86
N CYS A 154 -12.83 9.04 8.64
CA CYS A 154 -13.91 8.27 8.03
C CYS A 154 -13.30 7.04 7.37
N LEU A 155 -13.92 5.89 7.58
CA LEU A 155 -13.60 4.63 6.95
C LEU A 155 -14.84 4.11 6.21
N HIS A 156 -14.70 3.93 4.90
CA HIS A 156 -15.73 3.35 4.05
C HIS A 156 -15.24 1.99 3.54
N VAL A 157 -16.07 0.97 3.69
CA VAL A 157 -15.80 -0.40 3.24
C VAL A 157 -16.86 -0.81 2.24
N ILE A 158 -16.43 -1.46 1.15
CA ILE A 158 -17.29 -1.99 0.09
C ILE A 158 -16.81 -3.37 -0.31
N SER A 159 -17.73 -4.24 -0.73
CA SER A 159 -17.39 -5.55 -1.25
C SER A 159 -18.05 -5.83 -2.60
N ASP A 160 -17.38 -6.61 -3.45
CA ASP A 160 -17.87 -6.93 -4.80
C ASP A 160 -19.20 -7.68 -4.76
N ASP A 161 -19.41 -8.53 -3.73
CA ASP A 161 -20.61 -9.35 -3.56
C ASP A 161 -21.69 -8.72 -2.65
N GLY A 162 -21.33 -7.69 -1.86
CA GLY A 162 -22.22 -7.04 -0.88
C GLY A 162 -22.29 -7.73 0.47
N SER A 163 -21.42 -8.71 0.74
CA SER A 163 -21.39 -9.42 2.05
C SER A 163 -20.91 -8.55 3.20
N THR A 164 -20.19 -7.44 2.87
CA THR A 164 -19.82 -6.42 3.85
C THR A 164 -19.94 -5.02 3.26
N GLY A 165 -20.45 -4.09 4.04
CA GLY A 165 -20.73 -2.73 3.59
C GLY A 165 -21.78 -2.71 2.48
N ARG A 166 -21.47 -1.98 1.39
CA ARG A 166 -22.28 -1.91 0.17
C ARG A 166 -21.71 -2.81 -0.92
N LYS A 167 -22.58 -3.35 -1.79
CA LYS A 167 -22.14 -4.04 -3.00
C LYS A 167 -21.64 -3.03 -4.03
N GLY A 168 -20.45 -3.26 -4.59
CA GLY A 168 -19.86 -2.42 -5.65
C GLY A 168 -18.34 -2.38 -5.58
N PHE A 169 -17.76 -1.43 -6.30
CA PHE A 169 -16.31 -1.25 -6.39
C PHE A 169 -15.84 -0.02 -5.60
N VAL A 170 -14.63 -0.07 -5.08
CA VAL A 170 -14.05 1.03 -4.29
C VAL A 170 -13.99 2.36 -5.06
N THR A 171 -13.94 2.33 -6.39
CA THR A 171 -14.01 3.51 -7.26
C THR A 171 -15.31 4.28 -7.10
N GLU A 172 -16.43 3.62 -6.76
CA GLU A 172 -17.71 4.26 -6.49
C GLU A 172 -17.64 5.11 -5.21
N LEU A 173 -16.98 4.59 -4.15
CA LEU A 173 -16.75 5.35 -2.92
C LEU A 173 -15.86 6.58 -3.17
N VAL A 174 -14.84 6.43 -4.01
CA VAL A 174 -13.96 7.54 -4.40
C VAL A 174 -14.73 8.59 -5.19
N GLU A 175 -15.59 8.17 -6.15
CA GLU A 175 -16.40 9.07 -6.96
C GLU A 175 -17.44 9.82 -6.11
N GLU A 176 -17.96 9.24 -5.04
CA GLU A 176 -18.85 9.90 -4.08
C GLU A 176 -18.11 10.87 -3.16
N PHE A 177 -16.89 10.54 -2.77
CA PHE A 177 -16.07 11.36 -1.86
C PHE A 177 -15.53 12.63 -2.55
N LEU A 178 -15.00 12.51 -3.76
CA LEU A 178 -14.30 13.62 -4.43
C LEU A 178 -15.17 14.84 -4.74
N PRO A 179 -16.44 14.74 -5.20
CA PRO A 179 -17.28 15.90 -5.44
C PRO A 179 -17.60 16.71 -4.18
N ALA A 180 -17.83 16.03 -3.06
CA ALA A 180 -18.09 16.68 -1.77
C ALA A 180 -16.91 17.55 -1.33
N GLU A 181 -15.69 17.13 -1.65
CA GLU A 181 -14.46 17.83 -1.35
C GLU A 181 -14.08 18.89 -2.41
N ALA A 182 -14.42 18.66 -3.68
CA ALA A 182 -14.17 19.62 -4.77
C ALA A 182 -15.06 20.86 -4.66
N CYS A 183 -16.32 20.69 -4.24
CA CYS A 183 -17.23 21.82 -4.02
C CYS A 183 -16.81 22.73 -2.85
N ALA A 184 -16.00 22.23 -1.93
CA ALA A 184 -15.46 23.04 -0.84
C ALA A 184 -14.31 23.98 -1.27
N GLY A 185 -13.74 23.78 -2.49
CA GLY A 185 -12.55 24.52 -2.95
C GLY A 185 -12.79 25.84 -3.67
N ASP A 186 -13.89 26.02 -4.39
CA ASP A 186 -14.05 27.17 -5.30
C ASP A 186 -15.16 28.16 -4.91
N ALA A 187 -16.07 27.82 -4.01
CA ALA A 187 -17.23 28.68 -3.69
C ALA A 187 -17.17 29.39 -2.32
N CYS A 188 -16.18 29.07 -1.45
CA CYS A 188 -16.12 29.65 -0.10
C CYS A 188 -14.73 30.22 0.25
N THR A 189 -14.17 31.04 -0.64
CA THR A 189 -12.92 31.78 -0.37
C THR A 189 -13.09 32.96 0.60
N ALA A 190 -14.31 33.24 1.04
CA ALA A 190 -14.57 34.50 1.77
C ALA A 190 -14.65 34.34 3.30
N CYS A 191 -14.83 33.16 3.89
CA CYS A 191 -15.09 33.06 5.34
C CYS A 191 -14.45 31.87 6.10
N CYS A 192 -13.91 30.85 5.41
CA CYS A 192 -13.16 29.76 6.06
C CYS A 192 -12.01 29.42 5.14
N GLY A 193 -10.77 29.33 5.65
CA GLY A 193 -9.63 28.94 4.81
C GLY A 193 -10.00 27.72 3.98
N ALA A 194 -9.78 27.77 2.64
CA ALA A 194 -10.22 26.73 1.72
C ALA A 194 -9.77 25.36 2.24
N PRO A 195 -10.65 24.37 2.38
CA PRO A 195 -10.26 23.03 2.82
C PRO A 195 -9.22 22.49 1.85
N ALA A 196 -8.12 21.98 2.39
CA ALA A 196 -7.04 21.43 1.58
C ALA A 196 -7.60 20.29 0.71
N ARG A 197 -7.34 20.34 -0.61
CA ARG A 197 -7.70 19.26 -1.52
C ARG A 197 -7.00 17.97 -1.06
N PRO A 198 -7.68 16.82 -1.07
CA PRO A 198 -7.06 15.57 -0.67
C PRO A 198 -5.97 15.15 -1.66
N VAL A 199 -4.94 14.46 -1.15
CA VAL A 199 -4.03 13.67 -1.98
C VAL A 199 -4.48 12.22 -1.91
N ILE A 200 -4.65 11.58 -3.06
CA ILE A 200 -5.04 10.16 -3.13
C ILE A 200 -3.79 9.30 -3.04
N LEU A 201 -3.81 8.32 -2.12
CA LEU A 201 -2.81 7.25 -2.04
C LEU A 201 -3.52 5.93 -2.35
N ALA A 202 -3.21 5.30 -3.48
CA ALA A 202 -3.91 4.10 -3.92
C ALA A 202 -2.98 2.89 -4.05
N CYS A 203 -3.45 1.73 -3.58
CA CYS A 203 -2.77 0.44 -3.75
C CYS A 203 -3.80 -0.68 -3.91
N GLY A 204 -3.62 -1.53 -4.93
CA GLY A 204 -4.54 -2.61 -5.24
C GLY A 204 -4.42 -3.11 -6.68
N PRO A 205 -5.41 -3.86 -7.17
CA PRO A 205 -5.41 -4.39 -8.53
C PRO A 205 -5.31 -3.30 -9.60
N ARG A 206 -4.56 -3.56 -10.68
CA ARG A 206 -4.35 -2.59 -11.77
C ARG A 206 -5.63 -1.97 -12.33
N PRO A 207 -6.74 -2.72 -12.57
CA PRO A 207 -8.01 -2.12 -13.01
C PRO A 207 -8.58 -1.10 -12.02
N MET A 208 -8.47 -1.37 -10.71
CA MET A 208 -8.87 -0.44 -9.65
C MET A 208 -8.02 0.84 -9.71
N LEU A 209 -6.69 0.69 -9.77
CA LEU A 209 -5.76 1.83 -9.85
C LEU A 209 -6.02 2.70 -11.07
N LYS A 210 -6.30 2.08 -12.25
CA LYS A 210 -6.69 2.79 -13.49
C LYS A 210 -7.98 3.62 -13.27
N GLY A 211 -9.00 3.04 -12.63
CA GLY A 211 -10.23 3.74 -12.31
C GLY A 211 -10.01 4.91 -11.35
N VAL A 212 -9.24 4.71 -10.30
CA VAL A 212 -8.90 5.77 -9.32
C VAL A 212 -8.09 6.89 -9.99
N ALA A 213 -7.12 6.55 -10.85
CA ALA A 213 -6.34 7.53 -11.60
C ALA A 213 -7.23 8.40 -12.52
N ALA A 214 -8.18 7.78 -13.23
CA ALA A 214 -9.13 8.50 -14.09
C ALA A 214 -10.04 9.45 -13.29
N LEU A 215 -10.49 9.03 -12.10
CA LEU A 215 -11.25 9.90 -11.20
C LEU A 215 -10.39 11.07 -10.69
N ALA A 216 -9.14 10.79 -10.27
CA ALA A 216 -8.22 11.81 -9.83
C ALA A 216 -7.95 12.87 -10.90
N GLU A 217 -7.76 12.45 -12.15
CA GLU A 217 -7.61 13.35 -13.31
C GLU A 217 -8.88 14.19 -13.54
N ARG A 218 -10.06 13.54 -13.56
CA ARG A 218 -11.35 14.20 -13.74
C ARG A 218 -11.63 15.30 -12.72
N TYR A 219 -11.26 15.07 -11.46
CA TYR A 219 -11.48 16.01 -10.35
C TYR A 219 -10.26 16.91 -10.06
N GLY A 220 -9.17 16.76 -10.83
CA GLY A 220 -7.95 17.58 -10.69
C GLY A 220 -7.25 17.43 -9.33
N VAL A 221 -7.31 16.22 -8.73
CA VAL A 221 -6.64 15.93 -7.45
C VAL A 221 -5.36 15.14 -7.64
N PRO A 222 -4.29 15.40 -6.85
CA PRO A 222 -3.06 14.61 -6.90
C PRO A 222 -3.33 13.15 -6.51
N CYS A 223 -2.76 12.21 -7.27
CA CYS A 223 -2.93 10.78 -7.01
C CYS A 223 -1.58 10.05 -7.16
N GLN A 224 -1.21 9.33 -6.12
CA GLN A 224 -0.07 8.42 -6.10
C GLN A 224 -0.59 6.98 -6.10
N VAL A 225 0.00 6.14 -6.94
CA VAL A 225 -0.39 4.73 -7.09
C VAL A 225 0.80 3.83 -6.82
N SER A 226 0.59 2.77 -6.04
CA SER A 226 1.59 1.72 -5.82
C SER A 226 1.34 0.58 -6.80
N LEU A 227 2.29 0.37 -7.73
CA LEU A 227 2.23 -0.69 -8.73
C LEU A 227 2.80 -2.00 -8.18
N GLU A 228 2.22 -3.11 -8.62
CA GLU A 228 2.68 -4.46 -8.34
C GLU A 228 3.21 -5.09 -9.63
N GLU A 229 4.49 -5.53 -9.61
CA GLU A 229 5.13 -6.22 -10.71
C GLU A 229 5.94 -7.42 -10.22
N ARG A 230 6.17 -8.39 -11.10
CA ARG A 230 7.09 -9.49 -10.80
C ARG A 230 8.50 -8.96 -10.57
N MET A 231 9.15 -9.41 -9.51
CA MET A 231 10.49 -8.94 -9.17
C MET A 231 11.49 -10.08 -9.09
N GLY A 232 12.67 -9.84 -9.67
CA GLY A 232 13.83 -10.71 -9.52
C GLY A 232 14.80 -10.17 -8.47
N CYS A 233 15.49 -9.06 -8.77
CA CYS A 233 16.57 -8.54 -7.90
C CYS A 233 16.08 -7.59 -6.78
N GLY A 234 15.02 -6.83 -6.99
CA GLY A 234 14.53 -5.82 -6.06
C GLY A 234 15.31 -4.50 -6.02
N VAL A 235 16.39 -4.38 -6.80
CA VAL A 235 17.34 -3.24 -6.75
C VAL A 235 17.57 -2.55 -8.10
N GLY A 236 16.72 -2.84 -9.10
CA GLY A 236 16.79 -2.21 -10.42
C GLY A 236 17.83 -2.76 -11.39
N ALA A 237 18.40 -3.97 -11.12
CA ALA A 237 19.47 -4.51 -11.95
C ALA A 237 19.02 -5.49 -13.05
N CYS A 238 17.87 -6.19 -12.87
CA CYS A 238 17.50 -7.33 -13.73
C CYS A 238 16.40 -7.04 -14.76
N LEU A 239 15.83 -5.86 -14.78
CA LEU A 239 14.75 -5.40 -15.68
C LEU A 239 13.41 -6.17 -15.60
N VAL A 240 13.28 -7.20 -14.73
CA VAL A 240 12.08 -8.06 -14.63
C VAL A 240 10.83 -7.26 -14.25
N CYS A 241 10.98 -6.22 -13.41
CA CYS A 241 9.87 -5.38 -12.94
C CYS A 241 9.76 -4.07 -13.75
N ALA A 242 10.17 -4.08 -15.02
CA ALA A 242 10.03 -2.91 -15.87
C ALA A 242 8.57 -2.66 -16.20
N CYS A 243 8.10 -1.42 -16.01
CA CYS A 243 6.80 -0.92 -16.41
C CYS A 243 6.96 0.25 -17.38
N LYS A 244 6.00 0.41 -18.28
CA LYS A 244 5.98 1.50 -19.24
C LYS A 244 5.34 2.75 -18.62
N THR A 245 5.93 3.90 -18.90
CA THR A 245 5.41 5.20 -18.48
C THR A 245 4.65 5.88 -19.61
N ALA A 246 3.78 6.83 -19.28
CA ALA A 246 2.96 7.57 -20.24
C ALA A 246 3.77 8.31 -21.34
N ASP A 247 5.02 8.65 -21.05
CA ASP A 247 5.96 9.24 -22.01
C ASP A 247 6.72 8.21 -22.86
N GLY A 248 6.35 6.92 -22.77
CA GLY A 248 6.92 5.81 -23.53
C GLY A 248 8.25 5.27 -23.01
N ARG A 249 8.77 5.79 -21.89
CA ARG A 249 9.99 5.28 -21.24
C ARG A 249 9.68 4.07 -20.37
N MET A 250 10.73 3.34 -19.98
CA MET A 250 10.65 2.22 -19.06
C MET A 250 11.22 2.62 -17.70
N LYS A 251 10.49 2.29 -16.63
CA LYS A 251 10.92 2.45 -15.24
C LYS A 251 10.88 1.10 -14.53
N HIS A 252 11.69 0.94 -13.48
CA HIS A 252 11.73 -0.27 -12.66
C HIS A 252 10.88 -0.08 -11.42
N VAL A 253 9.80 -0.86 -11.28
CA VAL A 253 8.93 -0.77 -10.10
C VAL A 253 9.68 -0.96 -8.79
N CYS A 254 10.72 -1.79 -8.77
CA CYS A 254 11.50 -2.04 -7.55
C CYS A 254 12.47 -0.91 -7.15
N LYS A 255 12.82 0.01 -8.06
CA LYS A 255 13.81 1.07 -7.82
C LYS A 255 13.21 2.46 -7.97
N ASP A 256 12.48 2.68 -9.09
CA ASP A 256 11.89 3.97 -9.43
C ASP A 256 10.49 4.13 -8.79
N GLY A 257 9.83 3.00 -8.44
CA GLY A 257 8.60 2.83 -7.69
C GLY A 257 8.85 2.10 -6.37
N PRO A 258 7.86 1.36 -5.81
CA PRO A 258 6.58 1.00 -6.42
C PRO A 258 5.58 2.14 -6.58
N VAL A 259 5.79 3.25 -5.89
CA VAL A 259 4.88 4.41 -5.92
C VAL A 259 5.26 5.36 -7.05
N PHE A 260 4.26 5.71 -7.85
CA PHE A 260 4.34 6.66 -8.97
C PHE A 260 3.21 7.69 -8.88
N ASP A 261 3.42 8.87 -9.46
CA ASP A 261 2.30 9.75 -9.81
C ASP A 261 1.41 9.02 -10.83
N SER A 262 0.10 9.01 -10.63
CA SER A 262 -0.83 8.28 -11.49
C SER A 262 -0.77 8.70 -12.96
N ARG A 263 -0.33 9.94 -13.24
CA ARG A 263 -0.13 10.50 -14.59
C ARG A 263 1.13 9.99 -15.28
N GLU A 264 2.08 9.44 -14.51
CA GLU A 264 3.31 8.86 -15.09
C GLU A 264 3.10 7.43 -15.63
N VAL A 265 2.03 6.76 -15.24
CA VAL A 265 1.78 5.35 -15.58
C VAL A 265 1.09 5.22 -16.94
N ASP A 266 1.60 4.32 -17.80
CA ASP A 266 0.85 3.91 -18.99
C ASP A 266 -0.25 2.90 -18.59
N TRP A 267 -1.49 3.38 -18.55
CA TRP A 267 -2.66 2.57 -18.17
C TRP A 267 -3.18 1.67 -19.29
N ASN A 268 -2.56 1.68 -20.47
CA ASN A 268 -2.97 0.90 -21.66
C ASN A 268 -2.01 -0.27 -21.95
N ASP A 269 -0.94 -0.39 -21.17
CA ASP A 269 0.05 -1.47 -21.27
C ASP A 269 -0.38 -2.71 -20.47
#